data_8ebf09cac07bcb7604b3a43db9bc4275
#
_entry.id   8ebf09cac07bcb7604b3a43db9bc4275
#
_cell.length_a   1.000
_cell.length_b   1.000
_cell.length_c   1.000
_cell.angle_alpha   90.00
_cell.angle_beta   90.00
_cell.angle_gamma   90.00
#
_symmetry.space_group_name_H-M   'P 1'
#
loop_
_entity.id
_entity.type
_entity.pdbx_description
1 polymer ?
#
loop_
_entity_poly.entity_id
_entity_poly.type
_entity_poly.pdbx_seq_one_letter_code
_entity_poly.pdbx_strand_id
1 'polypeptide(L)'
;MTTDSVRMMSASGILGYGFPEASIQAAMKLKPHMVGVDGGSSDPGPHYLGSGKTLNSRLAMKRDLSLLLRAAIENGIPMMVGTCGGAGGEPHLQACADIIREIAREHDLHFKMALIHAEQEPEVLRQALEEGRIHPLGNAADLTATQLDSAVRVVGMMGPEPYRKALADGAQVILGGRGTDPAPWVALAMHHGIPAAPAWYAGKMLECACNAAIPKKHDCLMVTVGQDYVEAEPLNPELRCTPLSVAVQALHENASPVLRYEPGGVVDTRECQIQAISDRRVRITGMQWEPKPYTVKLEGACRAGFSAITFAATRDPGLIGQIDSFLDFVRSSTSVKVAALGISAEDWRLVLRVYGAKGVMGAWEPNADFLPQEVSIIAEVVAKTQDTANAALSLARVTLLHSDFPGRMCREGNMAFPFSPSDIERGEIYEFFLQHVMDVSDPLSLFPIEYEVV
;
A
#
# COMPACT_ATOMS: atom_id res chain seq x y z
N MET A 1 -13.14 4.42 32.03
CA MET A 1 -13.02 3.21 32.87
C MET A 1 -11.87 2.39 32.30
N THR A 2 -10.87 2.09 33.09
CA THR A 2 -9.77 1.18 32.64
C THR A 2 -10.31 -0.23 32.62
N THR A 3 -10.33 -0.86 31.45
CA THR A 3 -10.68 -2.29 31.31
C THR A 3 -9.42 -3.13 31.42
N ASP A 4 -9.51 -4.31 32.06
CA ASP A 4 -8.37 -5.20 32.23
C ASP A 4 -7.83 -5.71 30.88
N SER A 5 -8.69 -5.81 29.88
CA SER A 5 -8.31 -6.20 28.52
C SER A 5 -9.29 -5.71 27.46
N VAL A 6 -8.81 -5.54 26.22
CA VAL A 6 -9.59 -5.13 25.07
C VAL A 6 -9.47 -6.20 23.98
N ARG A 7 -10.58 -6.55 23.35
CA ARG A 7 -10.63 -7.47 22.21
C ARG A 7 -10.90 -6.70 20.94
N MET A 8 -10.06 -6.89 19.94
CA MET A 8 -10.15 -6.19 18.66
C MET A 8 -10.06 -7.19 17.53
N MET A 9 -10.81 -6.94 16.48
CA MET A 9 -10.83 -7.79 15.30
C MET A 9 -10.32 -7.03 14.07
N SER A 10 -9.49 -7.71 13.27
CA SER A 10 -9.18 -7.32 11.91
C SER A 10 -9.82 -8.29 10.91
N ALA A 11 -10.43 -7.77 9.86
CA ALA A 11 -11.17 -8.58 8.89
C ALA A 11 -10.28 -9.24 7.84
N SER A 12 -9.31 -8.50 7.35
CA SER A 12 -8.32 -8.94 6.34
C SER A 12 -7.10 -8.03 6.40
N GLY A 13 -6.02 -8.39 5.71
CA GLY A 13 -4.83 -7.53 5.63
C GLY A 13 -5.08 -6.24 4.84
N ILE A 14 -5.97 -6.28 3.82
CA ILE A 14 -6.34 -5.09 3.04
C ILE A 14 -7.83 -5.15 2.67
N LEU A 15 -8.52 -4.01 2.80
CA LEU A 15 -9.91 -3.82 2.40
C LEU A 15 -10.10 -4.17 0.91
N GLY A 16 -11.03 -5.08 0.63
CA GLY A 16 -11.32 -5.55 -0.72
C GLY A 16 -10.61 -6.86 -1.11
N TYR A 17 -9.80 -7.45 -0.24
CA TYR A 17 -9.24 -8.79 -0.46
C TYR A 17 -10.27 -9.90 -0.17
N GLY A 18 -11.32 -9.57 0.56
CA GLY A 18 -12.37 -10.50 0.95
C GLY A 18 -11.99 -11.35 2.17
N PHE A 19 -13.01 -11.77 2.88
CA PHE A 19 -12.94 -12.68 4.04
C PHE A 19 -14.25 -13.43 4.19
N PRO A 20 -14.28 -14.60 4.88
CA PRO A 20 -15.49 -15.36 5.10
C PRO A 20 -16.46 -14.65 6.05
N GLU A 21 -17.74 -14.58 5.69
CA GLU A 21 -18.79 -14.06 6.57
C GLU A 21 -18.90 -14.84 7.89
N ALA A 22 -18.68 -16.16 7.84
CA ALA A 22 -18.66 -17.01 9.02
C ALA A 22 -17.65 -16.58 10.08
N SER A 23 -16.52 -15.99 9.65
CA SER A 23 -15.49 -15.47 10.56
C SER A 23 -15.95 -14.21 11.29
N ILE A 24 -16.73 -13.33 10.64
CA ILE A 24 -17.38 -12.19 11.30
C ILE A 24 -18.38 -12.67 12.35
N GLN A 25 -19.22 -13.64 12.00
CA GLN A 25 -20.19 -14.23 12.93
C GLN A 25 -19.49 -14.89 14.12
N ALA A 26 -18.36 -15.54 13.92
CA ALA A 26 -17.54 -16.09 14.98
C ALA A 26 -16.95 -14.98 15.88
N ALA A 27 -16.49 -13.87 15.28
CA ALA A 27 -15.99 -12.71 16.01
C ALA A 27 -17.05 -12.14 16.94
N MET A 28 -18.26 -11.91 16.45
CA MET A 28 -19.34 -11.30 17.25
C MET A 28 -19.72 -12.13 18.48
N LYS A 29 -19.59 -13.46 18.40
CA LYS A 29 -19.77 -14.35 19.58
C LYS A 29 -18.71 -14.12 20.66
N LEU A 30 -17.53 -13.67 20.29
CA LEU A 30 -16.44 -13.33 21.21
C LEU A 30 -16.55 -11.90 21.76
N LYS A 31 -17.57 -11.13 21.34
CA LYS A 31 -17.85 -9.76 21.79
C LYS A 31 -16.62 -8.84 21.68
N PRO A 32 -16.12 -8.54 20.47
CA PRO A 32 -15.04 -7.59 20.29
C PRO A 32 -15.48 -6.17 20.70
N HIS A 33 -14.53 -5.32 21.04
CA HIS A 33 -14.75 -3.90 21.33
C HIS A 33 -14.69 -3.04 20.08
N MET A 34 -14.20 -3.59 18.97
CA MET A 34 -14.22 -2.98 17.63
C MET A 34 -14.08 -4.02 16.54
N VAL A 35 -14.47 -3.63 15.35
CA VAL A 35 -14.06 -4.24 14.08
C VAL A 35 -13.24 -3.25 13.29
N GLY A 36 -12.22 -3.72 12.61
CA GLY A 36 -11.37 -2.87 11.79
C GLY A 36 -10.84 -3.58 10.55
N VAL A 37 -10.37 -2.78 9.61
CA VAL A 37 -9.64 -3.24 8.44
C VAL A 37 -8.67 -2.15 8.01
N ASP A 38 -7.48 -2.53 7.56
CA ASP A 38 -6.59 -1.63 6.86
C ASP A 38 -7.05 -1.46 5.40
N GLY A 39 -7.03 -0.25 4.87
CA GLY A 39 -7.37 0.04 3.49
C GLY A 39 -6.20 -0.16 2.54
N GLY A 40 -4.98 -0.28 3.06
CA GLY A 40 -3.75 -0.50 2.30
C GLY A 40 -2.63 0.47 2.64
N SER A 41 -1.68 0.56 1.73
CA SER A 41 -0.52 1.43 1.84
C SER A 41 -0.14 2.03 0.49
N SER A 42 0.93 2.82 0.45
CA SER A 42 1.51 3.32 -0.79
C SER A 42 2.44 2.29 -1.49
N ASP A 43 2.67 1.12 -0.90
CA ASP A 43 3.56 0.06 -1.41
C ASP A 43 3.23 -0.44 -2.83
N PRO A 44 1.94 -0.50 -3.26
CA PRO A 44 1.62 -0.85 -4.64
C PRO A 44 2.15 0.14 -5.70
N GLY A 45 2.75 1.23 -5.27
CA GLY A 45 3.40 2.21 -6.12
C GLY A 45 2.70 3.57 -6.17
N PRO A 46 3.34 4.56 -6.79
CA PRO A 46 2.90 5.96 -6.75
C PRO A 46 1.62 6.25 -7.55
N HIS A 47 1.19 5.32 -8.41
CA HIS A 47 0.03 5.52 -9.27
C HIS A 47 -1.25 5.84 -8.47
N TYR A 48 -1.50 5.09 -7.40
CA TYR A 48 -2.74 5.26 -6.63
C TYR A 48 -2.77 6.61 -5.92
N LEU A 49 -1.68 6.98 -5.25
CA LEU A 49 -1.57 8.30 -4.61
C LEU A 49 -1.69 9.43 -5.64
N GLY A 50 -0.94 9.36 -6.75
CA GLY A 50 -0.94 10.38 -7.78
C GLY A 50 -2.28 10.53 -8.51
N SER A 51 -2.87 9.42 -8.95
CA SER A 51 -4.13 9.44 -9.72
C SER A 51 -5.40 9.64 -8.87
N GLY A 52 -5.34 9.38 -7.57
CA GLY A 52 -6.50 9.36 -6.68
C GLY A 52 -7.40 8.13 -6.86
N LYS A 53 -6.99 7.14 -7.66
CA LYS A 53 -7.75 5.89 -7.85
C LYS A 53 -7.54 4.95 -6.67
N THR A 54 -8.58 4.24 -6.28
CA THR A 54 -8.50 3.23 -5.22
C THR A 54 -7.71 1.99 -5.67
N LEU A 55 -6.96 1.38 -4.74
CA LEU A 55 -6.20 0.15 -4.99
C LEU A 55 -7.11 -1.01 -5.42
N ASN A 56 -8.17 -1.24 -4.67
CA ASN A 56 -9.12 -2.31 -4.92
C ASN A 56 -10.40 -1.80 -5.59
N SER A 57 -11.12 -2.70 -6.26
CA SER A 57 -12.36 -2.34 -6.93
C SER A 57 -13.43 -1.91 -5.93
N ARG A 58 -14.25 -0.93 -6.33
CA ARG A 58 -15.38 -0.45 -5.53
C ARG A 58 -16.32 -1.57 -5.08
N LEU A 59 -16.55 -2.56 -5.96
CA LEU A 59 -17.41 -3.70 -5.66
C LEU A 59 -16.85 -4.57 -4.52
N ALA A 60 -15.55 -4.86 -4.56
CA ALA A 60 -14.89 -5.65 -3.53
C ALA A 60 -14.87 -4.91 -2.18
N MET A 61 -14.52 -3.61 -2.19
CA MET A 61 -14.56 -2.79 -0.99
C MET A 61 -15.97 -2.69 -0.40
N LYS A 62 -17.00 -2.48 -1.25
CA LYS A 62 -18.40 -2.39 -0.78
C LYS A 62 -18.86 -3.69 -0.12
N ARG A 63 -18.51 -4.84 -0.70
CA ARG A 63 -18.82 -6.14 -0.10
C ARG A 63 -18.24 -6.28 1.30
N ASP A 64 -16.96 -5.97 1.47
CA ASP A 64 -16.28 -6.10 2.75
C ASP A 64 -16.81 -5.09 3.78
N LEU A 65 -16.94 -3.82 3.38
CA LEU A 65 -17.50 -2.77 4.24
C LEU A 65 -18.94 -3.04 4.66
N SER A 66 -19.77 -3.64 3.79
CA SER A 66 -21.16 -4.00 4.13
C SER A 66 -21.21 -5.02 5.28
N LEU A 67 -20.35 -6.02 5.27
CA LEU A 67 -20.28 -7.01 6.34
C LEU A 67 -19.80 -6.38 7.66
N LEU A 68 -18.76 -5.54 7.60
CA LEU A 68 -18.18 -4.90 8.77
C LEU A 68 -19.12 -3.87 9.39
N LEU A 69 -19.70 -2.99 8.57
CA LEU A 69 -20.58 -1.93 9.05
C LEU A 69 -21.81 -2.50 9.75
N ARG A 70 -22.48 -3.46 9.11
CA ARG A 70 -23.64 -4.13 9.73
C ARG A 70 -23.27 -4.79 11.04
N ALA A 71 -22.19 -5.56 11.07
CA ALA A 71 -21.73 -6.21 12.30
C ALA A 71 -21.40 -5.19 13.40
N ALA A 72 -20.78 -4.06 13.07
CA ALA A 72 -20.45 -3.01 14.03
C ALA A 72 -21.71 -2.36 14.62
N ILE A 73 -22.61 -1.89 13.76
CA ILE A 73 -23.82 -1.16 14.20
C ILE A 73 -24.77 -2.07 14.97
N GLU A 74 -25.02 -3.30 14.50
CA GLU A 74 -25.86 -4.29 15.19
C GLU A 74 -25.34 -4.66 16.59
N ASN A 75 -24.04 -4.59 16.81
CA ASN A 75 -23.41 -4.91 18.10
C ASN A 75 -23.03 -3.67 18.93
N GLY A 76 -23.29 -2.48 18.46
CA GLY A 76 -23.00 -1.21 19.18
C GLY A 76 -21.51 -0.98 19.42
N ILE A 77 -20.64 -1.42 18.50
CA ILE A 77 -19.18 -1.27 18.59
C ILE A 77 -18.66 -0.42 17.43
N PRO A 78 -17.55 0.31 17.60
CA PRO A 78 -16.98 1.11 16.53
C PRO A 78 -16.41 0.24 15.39
N MET A 79 -16.55 0.77 14.16
CA MET A 79 -15.85 0.31 12.98
C MET A 79 -14.79 1.34 12.58
N MET A 80 -13.55 0.87 12.32
CA MET A 80 -12.47 1.74 11.86
C MET A 80 -11.83 1.20 10.58
N VAL A 81 -11.55 2.12 9.65
CA VAL A 81 -10.80 1.84 8.42
C VAL A 81 -9.56 2.71 8.42
N GLY A 82 -8.39 2.09 8.36
CA GLY A 82 -7.11 2.76 8.16
C GLY A 82 -6.84 2.98 6.67
N THR A 83 -6.08 4.00 6.32
CA THR A 83 -5.57 4.28 4.97
C THR A 83 -6.60 4.02 3.85
N CYS A 84 -7.76 4.66 3.93
CA CYS A 84 -8.88 4.48 3.01
C CYS A 84 -8.43 4.43 1.54
N GLY A 85 -8.99 3.49 0.77
CA GLY A 85 -8.78 3.36 -0.66
C GLY A 85 -7.37 2.96 -1.12
N GLY A 86 -6.47 2.64 -0.19
CA GLY A 86 -5.11 2.17 -0.42
C GLY A 86 -4.03 3.22 -0.22
N ALA A 87 -4.20 4.45 -0.69
CA ALA A 87 -3.17 5.50 -0.55
C ALA A 87 -3.58 6.64 0.41
N GLY A 88 -4.82 6.67 0.87
CA GLY A 88 -5.29 7.55 1.95
C GLY A 88 -5.30 9.05 1.65
N GLY A 89 -5.20 9.48 0.39
CA GLY A 89 -5.44 10.87 -0.01
C GLY A 89 -6.94 11.20 -0.05
N GLU A 90 -7.30 12.45 -0.27
CA GLU A 90 -8.68 12.93 -0.23
C GLU A 90 -9.63 12.13 -1.15
N PRO A 91 -9.32 11.86 -2.44
CA PRO A 91 -10.20 11.08 -3.29
C PRO A 91 -10.46 9.65 -2.76
N HIS A 92 -9.49 9.07 -2.08
CA HIS A 92 -9.57 7.73 -1.52
C HIS A 92 -10.49 7.69 -0.29
N LEU A 93 -10.35 8.69 0.59
CA LEU A 93 -11.19 8.86 1.78
C LEU A 93 -12.65 9.05 1.36
N GLN A 94 -12.92 9.96 0.41
CA GLN A 94 -14.28 10.21 -0.10
C GLN A 94 -14.87 8.97 -0.79
N ALA A 95 -14.09 8.22 -1.57
CA ALA A 95 -14.57 6.99 -2.19
C ALA A 95 -15.03 5.95 -1.16
N CYS A 96 -14.32 5.81 -0.04
CA CYS A 96 -14.74 4.94 1.08
C CYS A 96 -16.00 5.50 1.78
N ALA A 97 -16.06 6.81 2.03
CA ALA A 97 -17.20 7.45 2.65
C ALA A 97 -18.47 7.28 1.81
N ASP A 98 -18.38 7.45 0.50
CA ASP A 98 -19.51 7.24 -0.42
C ASP A 98 -20.04 5.81 -0.39
N ILE A 99 -19.14 4.83 -0.27
CA ILE A 99 -19.54 3.42 -0.10
C ILE A 99 -20.27 3.22 1.22
N ILE A 100 -19.77 3.78 2.31
CA ILE A 100 -20.41 3.70 3.64
C ILE A 100 -21.81 4.34 3.62
N ARG A 101 -21.94 5.55 3.04
CA ARG A 101 -23.24 6.22 2.88
C ARG A 101 -24.24 5.41 2.05
N GLU A 102 -23.75 4.75 0.98
CA GLU A 102 -24.58 3.86 0.16
C GLU A 102 -25.07 2.65 0.95
N ILE A 103 -24.17 1.96 1.67
CA ILE A 103 -24.53 0.80 2.51
C ILE A 103 -25.51 1.22 3.62
N ALA A 104 -25.31 2.37 4.25
CA ALA A 104 -26.21 2.89 5.28
C ALA A 104 -27.64 3.05 4.75
N ARG A 105 -27.79 3.66 3.57
CA ARG A 105 -29.10 3.81 2.90
C ARG A 105 -29.74 2.48 2.52
N GLU A 106 -28.96 1.51 2.05
CA GLU A 106 -29.46 0.18 1.64
C GLU A 106 -29.97 -0.65 2.81
N HIS A 107 -29.41 -0.42 4.02
CA HIS A 107 -29.70 -1.21 5.20
C HIS A 107 -30.37 -0.41 6.34
N ASP A 108 -30.77 0.83 6.09
CA ASP A 108 -31.40 1.73 7.07
C ASP A 108 -30.57 1.84 8.37
N LEU A 109 -29.27 2.09 8.21
CA LEU A 109 -28.33 2.21 9.33
C LEU A 109 -28.09 3.69 9.64
N HIS A 110 -28.05 4.01 10.95
CA HIS A 110 -27.82 5.39 11.43
C HIS A 110 -26.66 5.40 12.43
N PHE A 111 -25.71 6.30 12.22
CA PHE A 111 -24.52 6.42 13.06
C PHE A 111 -23.82 7.78 12.85
N LYS A 112 -22.97 8.13 13.80
CA LYS A 112 -22.03 9.25 13.64
C LYS A 112 -20.75 8.74 12.97
N MET A 113 -20.41 9.32 11.83
CA MET A 113 -19.18 9.03 11.09
C MET A 113 -18.16 10.16 11.25
N ALA A 114 -16.88 9.79 11.36
CA ALA A 114 -15.75 10.70 11.32
C ALA A 114 -14.89 10.42 10.09
N LEU A 115 -14.52 11.45 9.36
CA LEU A 115 -13.56 11.44 8.27
C LEU A 115 -12.29 12.15 8.74
N ILE A 116 -11.16 11.44 8.76
CA ILE A 116 -9.87 11.99 9.20
C ILE A 116 -9.03 12.26 7.95
N HIS A 117 -8.80 13.52 7.63
CA HIS A 117 -8.05 13.93 6.45
C HIS A 117 -6.53 13.76 6.67
N ALA A 118 -5.81 13.29 5.67
CA ALA A 118 -4.36 13.07 5.74
C ALA A 118 -3.58 13.77 4.63
N GLU A 119 -4.27 14.30 3.61
CA GLU A 119 -3.65 15.08 2.55
C GLU A 119 -3.15 16.42 3.14
N GLN A 120 -1.93 16.80 2.82
CA GLN A 120 -1.26 17.93 3.42
C GLN A 120 -1.33 19.16 2.51
N GLU A 121 -1.70 20.30 3.10
CA GLU A 121 -1.75 21.55 2.39
C GLU A 121 -0.34 22.01 1.97
N PRO A 122 -0.13 22.46 0.71
CA PRO A 122 1.18 22.88 0.21
C PRO A 122 1.82 23.98 1.07
N GLU A 123 1.05 24.91 1.60
CA GLU A 123 1.52 26.01 2.43
C GLU A 123 2.09 25.52 3.75
N VAL A 124 1.46 24.51 4.38
CA VAL A 124 1.93 23.89 5.62
C VAL A 124 3.27 23.22 5.39
N LEU A 125 3.43 22.53 4.24
CA LEU A 125 4.67 21.84 3.89
C LEU A 125 5.78 22.83 3.56
N ARG A 126 5.49 23.92 2.82
CA ARG A 126 6.49 24.98 2.53
C ARG A 126 6.99 25.64 3.82
N GLN A 127 6.07 26.00 4.70
CA GLN A 127 6.44 26.57 5.99
C GLN A 127 7.31 25.60 6.81
N ALA A 128 6.92 24.32 6.88
CA ALA A 128 7.69 23.32 7.59
C ALA A 128 9.09 23.11 7.00
N LEU A 129 9.23 23.21 5.66
CA LEU A 129 10.51 23.13 4.98
C LEU A 129 11.40 24.34 5.32
N GLU A 130 10.87 25.55 5.28
CA GLU A 130 11.57 26.79 5.61
C GLU A 130 12.00 26.82 7.08
N GLU A 131 11.21 26.27 7.99
CA GLU A 131 11.51 26.15 9.40
C GLU A 131 12.48 25.01 9.73
N GLY A 132 12.90 24.20 8.73
CA GLY A 132 13.80 23.07 8.91
C GLY A 132 13.20 21.91 9.68
N ARG A 133 11.88 21.74 9.66
CA ARG A 133 11.15 20.66 10.33
C ARG A 133 10.97 19.39 9.48
N ILE A 134 11.36 19.42 8.20
CA ILE A 134 11.29 18.25 7.31
C ILE A 134 12.69 17.68 7.15
N HIS A 135 12.85 16.41 7.46
CA HIS A 135 14.14 15.70 7.46
C HIS A 135 14.10 14.48 6.55
N PRO A 136 15.20 14.18 5.81
CA PRO A 136 15.26 12.98 4.96
C PRO A 136 15.24 11.70 5.80
N LEU A 137 14.62 10.65 5.26
CA LEU A 137 14.69 9.29 5.79
C LEU A 137 15.78 8.48 5.07
N GLY A 138 16.62 7.81 5.85
CA GLY A 138 17.69 6.97 5.33
C GLY A 138 18.66 7.76 4.45
N ASN A 139 18.80 7.36 3.19
CA ASN A 139 19.69 7.98 2.23
C ASN A 139 19.00 8.97 1.27
N ALA A 140 17.79 9.42 1.62
CA ALA A 140 17.11 10.43 0.82
C ALA A 140 17.91 11.74 0.80
N ALA A 141 17.89 12.45 -0.33
CA ALA A 141 18.45 13.81 -0.40
C ALA A 141 17.54 14.80 0.32
N ASP A 142 18.07 15.97 0.69
CA ASP A 142 17.28 17.05 1.25
C ASP A 142 16.18 17.47 0.26
N LEU A 143 14.98 17.74 0.79
CA LEU A 143 13.84 18.19 0.02
C LEU A 143 14.04 19.64 -0.43
N THR A 144 13.75 19.92 -1.68
CA THR A 144 13.77 21.28 -2.23
C THR A 144 12.34 21.82 -2.46
N ALA A 145 12.18 23.14 -2.41
CA ALA A 145 10.91 23.80 -2.72
C ALA A 145 10.41 23.44 -4.12
N THR A 146 11.29 23.36 -5.12
CA THR A 146 10.93 22.99 -6.49
C THR A 146 10.35 21.56 -6.58
N GLN A 147 10.91 20.61 -5.82
CA GLN A 147 10.35 19.26 -5.77
C GLN A 147 8.97 19.26 -5.11
N LEU A 148 8.81 20.02 -4.02
CA LEU A 148 7.52 20.16 -3.35
C LEU A 148 6.46 20.79 -4.25
N ASP A 149 6.84 21.81 -5.04
CA ASP A 149 5.94 22.47 -6.00
C ASP A 149 5.51 21.55 -7.17
N SER A 150 6.26 20.48 -7.44
CA SER A 150 5.92 19.48 -8.46
C SER A 150 4.93 18.42 -7.96
N ALA A 151 4.60 18.42 -6.66
CA ALA A 151 3.71 17.45 -6.07
C ALA A 151 2.30 17.51 -6.67
N VAL A 152 1.76 16.34 -7.02
CA VAL A 152 0.33 16.20 -7.32
C VAL A 152 -0.44 16.00 -6.03
N ARG A 153 0.12 15.24 -5.10
CA ARG A 153 -0.48 14.97 -3.78
C ARG A 153 0.60 14.56 -2.78
N VAL A 154 0.47 15.07 -1.57
CA VAL A 154 1.27 14.67 -0.41
C VAL A 154 0.35 14.27 0.72
N VAL A 155 0.60 13.13 1.36
CA VAL A 155 -0.11 12.67 2.54
C VAL A 155 0.84 12.54 3.73
N GLY A 156 0.33 12.83 4.93
CA GLY A 156 1.01 12.55 6.18
C GLY A 156 0.54 11.21 6.76
N MET A 157 1.45 10.40 7.24
CA MET A 157 1.12 9.14 7.89
C MET A 157 0.76 9.37 9.36
N MET A 158 -0.53 9.45 9.68
CA MET A 158 -1.02 9.72 11.03
C MET A 158 -0.79 8.55 11.98
N GLY A 159 -0.57 8.87 13.25
CA GLY A 159 -0.62 7.92 14.36
C GLY A 159 -2.04 7.69 14.88
N PRO A 160 -2.17 7.14 16.11
CA PRO A 160 -3.46 6.81 16.70
C PRO A 160 -4.26 8.02 17.22
N GLU A 161 -3.65 9.20 17.37
CA GLU A 161 -4.24 10.35 18.07
C GLU A 161 -5.53 10.85 17.41
N PRO A 162 -5.61 11.02 16.07
CA PRO A 162 -6.84 11.47 15.41
C PRO A 162 -7.98 10.45 15.56
N TYR A 163 -7.69 9.16 15.50
CA TYR A 163 -8.69 8.11 15.74
C TYR A 163 -9.20 8.11 17.18
N ARG A 164 -8.29 8.32 18.17
CA ARG A 164 -8.67 8.44 19.58
C ARG A 164 -9.56 9.67 19.82
N LYS A 165 -9.27 10.78 19.17
CA LYS A 165 -10.10 12.00 19.22
C LYS A 165 -11.50 11.71 18.68
N ALA A 166 -11.60 11.08 17.50
CA ALA A 166 -12.87 10.71 16.88
C ALA A 166 -13.71 9.77 17.77
N LEU A 167 -13.06 8.77 18.41
CA LEU A 167 -13.70 7.90 19.41
C LEU A 167 -14.22 8.69 20.61
N ALA A 168 -13.41 9.57 21.17
CA ALA A 168 -13.79 10.40 22.33
C ALA A 168 -14.97 11.34 22.00
N ASP A 169 -15.08 11.77 20.76
CA ASP A 169 -16.19 12.58 20.27
C ASP A 169 -17.44 11.75 19.89
N GLY A 170 -17.39 10.43 20.10
CA GLY A 170 -18.54 9.54 19.95
C GLY A 170 -18.79 9.07 18.50
N ALA A 171 -17.81 9.11 17.61
CA ALA A 171 -17.94 8.50 16.29
C ALA A 171 -18.01 6.98 16.38
N GLN A 172 -18.97 6.40 15.65
CA GLN A 172 -19.18 4.94 15.57
C GLN A 172 -18.52 4.34 14.35
N VAL A 173 -18.37 5.12 13.29
CA VAL A 173 -17.64 4.76 12.07
C VAL A 173 -16.53 5.78 11.88
N ILE A 174 -15.29 5.32 11.75
CA ILE A 174 -14.14 6.21 11.63
C ILE A 174 -13.34 5.78 10.39
N LEU A 175 -13.27 6.68 9.42
CA LEU A 175 -12.52 6.50 8.18
C LEU A 175 -11.29 7.39 8.23
N GLY A 176 -10.11 6.78 8.18
CA GLY A 176 -8.85 7.51 8.13
C GLY A 176 -8.29 7.64 6.73
N GLY A 177 -7.73 8.80 6.41
CA GLY A 177 -6.78 8.96 5.32
C GLY A 177 -5.50 8.17 5.61
N ARG A 178 -4.34 8.59 5.07
CA ARG A 178 -3.08 7.86 5.27
C ARG A 178 -2.68 7.83 6.75
N GLY A 179 -2.55 6.65 7.29
CA GLY A 179 -2.11 6.40 8.65
C GLY A 179 -1.07 5.31 8.72
N THR A 180 -0.39 5.15 9.85
CA THR A 180 0.35 3.91 10.10
C THR A 180 -0.65 2.78 10.25
N ASP A 181 -0.35 1.65 9.62
CA ASP A 181 -1.31 0.55 9.45
C ASP A 181 -1.90 0.07 10.79
N PRO A 182 -1.15 -0.02 11.92
CA PRO A 182 -1.71 -0.38 13.22
C PRO A 182 -2.56 0.71 13.90
N ALA A 183 -2.52 1.97 13.45
CA ALA A 183 -3.12 3.11 14.17
C ALA A 183 -4.58 2.92 14.62
N PRO A 184 -5.52 2.39 13.82
CA PRO A 184 -6.91 2.21 14.24
C PRO A 184 -7.05 1.35 15.51
N TRP A 185 -6.31 0.24 15.58
CA TRP A 185 -6.38 -0.67 16.72
C TRP A 185 -5.62 -0.13 17.92
N VAL A 186 -4.48 0.52 17.70
CA VAL A 186 -3.73 1.22 18.76
C VAL A 186 -4.59 2.28 19.40
N ALA A 187 -5.32 3.04 18.58
CA ALA A 187 -6.23 4.09 19.05
C ALA A 187 -7.28 3.55 20.03
N LEU A 188 -7.95 2.45 19.68
CA LEU A 188 -8.94 1.86 20.57
C LEU A 188 -8.30 1.31 21.85
N ALA A 189 -7.21 0.56 21.73
CA ALA A 189 -6.53 0.00 22.91
C ALA A 189 -6.12 1.11 23.89
N MET A 190 -5.48 2.17 23.41
CA MET A 190 -5.07 3.31 24.24
C MET A 190 -6.28 4.13 24.74
N HIS A 191 -7.38 4.21 24.00
CA HIS A 191 -8.62 4.84 24.47
C HIS A 191 -9.20 4.13 25.70
N HIS A 192 -9.03 2.82 25.79
CA HIS A 192 -9.40 2.00 26.94
C HIS A 192 -8.34 1.93 28.05
N GLY A 193 -7.23 2.65 27.93
CA GLY A 193 -6.18 2.73 28.96
C GLY A 193 -5.13 1.61 28.87
N ILE A 194 -5.05 0.90 27.76
CA ILE A 194 -3.95 -0.05 27.51
C ILE A 194 -2.66 0.75 27.24
N PRO A 195 -1.52 0.37 27.85
CA PRO A 195 -0.23 1.02 27.61
C PRO A 195 0.21 0.95 26.14
N ALA A 196 1.09 1.89 25.73
CA ALA A 196 1.55 1.98 24.35
C ALA A 196 2.22 0.70 23.83
N ALA A 197 3.10 0.06 24.62
CA ALA A 197 3.83 -1.13 24.18
C ALA A 197 2.90 -2.27 23.74
N PRO A 198 1.97 -2.79 24.56
CA PRO A 198 1.04 -3.83 24.13
C PRO A 198 0.04 -3.32 23.07
N ALA A 199 -0.39 -2.05 23.11
CA ALA A 199 -1.28 -1.48 22.10
C ALA A 199 -0.66 -1.52 20.71
N TRP A 200 0.58 -1.03 20.56
CA TRP A 200 1.30 -1.05 19.29
C TRP A 200 1.62 -2.47 18.82
N TYR A 201 1.96 -3.38 19.74
CA TYR A 201 2.19 -4.77 19.34
C TYR A 201 0.91 -5.43 18.86
N ALA A 202 -0.22 -5.18 19.53
CA ALA A 202 -1.53 -5.68 19.10
C ALA A 202 -1.93 -5.15 17.72
N GLY A 203 -1.71 -3.86 17.45
CA GLY A 203 -1.91 -3.24 16.14
C GLY A 203 -1.10 -3.94 15.05
N LYS A 204 0.20 -4.23 15.31
CA LYS A 204 1.06 -4.97 14.35
C LYS A 204 0.55 -6.37 14.03
N MET A 205 -0.11 -7.04 14.97
CA MET A 205 -0.73 -8.34 14.68
C MET A 205 -1.99 -8.19 13.83
N LEU A 206 -2.75 -7.09 14.02
CA LEU A 206 -4.05 -6.89 13.40
C LEU A 206 -3.97 -6.27 11.99
N GLU A 207 -3.00 -5.44 11.69
CA GLU A 207 -2.89 -4.76 10.39
C GLU A 207 -2.94 -5.71 9.19
N CYS A 208 -2.26 -6.86 9.30
CA CYS A 208 -2.24 -7.92 8.29
C CYS A 208 -3.15 -9.12 8.62
N ALA A 209 -4.00 -9.02 9.65
CA ALA A 209 -4.95 -10.06 10.07
C ALA A 209 -4.34 -11.47 10.12
N CYS A 210 -4.91 -12.45 9.42
CA CYS A 210 -4.47 -13.85 9.43
C CYS A 210 -3.11 -14.13 8.76
N ASN A 211 -2.32 -13.10 8.41
CA ASN A 211 -0.91 -13.31 8.07
C ASN A 211 -0.11 -13.90 9.27
N ALA A 212 -0.59 -13.64 10.49
CA ALA A 212 -0.06 -14.24 11.72
C ALA A 212 -0.48 -15.71 11.95
N ALA A 213 -1.28 -16.32 11.06
CA ALA A 213 -1.82 -17.67 11.19
C ALA A 213 -1.35 -18.62 10.08
N ILE A 214 -1.48 -19.91 10.33
CA ILE A 214 -1.18 -20.99 9.36
C ILE A 214 -2.35 -21.98 9.25
N PRO A 215 -2.60 -22.55 8.04
CA PRO A 215 -2.04 -22.13 6.76
C PRO A 215 -2.41 -20.68 6.40
N LYS A 216 -1.58 -20.01 5.57
CA LYS A 216 -1.85 -18.61 5.16
C LYS A 216 -3.13 -18.53 4.33
N LYS A 217 -4.10 -17.74 4.80
CA LYS A 217 -5.36 -17.41 4.11
C LYS A 217 -5.75 -15.97 4.40
N HIS A 218 -6.52 -15.35 3.51
CA HIS A 218 -7.20 -14.08 3.80
C HIS A 218 -8.42 -14.36 4.68
N ASP A 219 -8.31 -14.02 5.96
CA ASP A 219 -9.34 -14.29 6.97
C ASP A 219 -9.16 -13.36 8.17
N CYS A 220 -10.14 -13.40 9.07
CA CYS A 220 -10.22 -12.56 10.25
C CYS A 220 -9.33 -13.04 11.39
N LEU A 221 -8.68 -12.09 12.06
CA LEU A 221 -7.89 -12.31 13.28
C LEU A 221 -8.53 -11.59 14.45
N MET A 222 -8.62 -12.25 15.61
CA MET A 222 -8.94 -11.65 16.90
C MET A 222 -7.66 -11.45 17.71
N VAL A 223 -7.51 -10.27 18.30
CA VAL A 223 -6.47 -9.99 19.28
C VAL A 223 -7.11 -9.53 20.58
N THR A 224 -6.68 -10.13 21.68
CA THR A 224 -6.96 -9.64 23.03
C THR A 224 -5.70 -9.00 23.58
N VAL A 225 -5.79 -7.74 23.98
CA VAL A 225 -4.66 -6.97 24.54
C VAL A 225 -4.96 -6.61 25.99
N GLY A 226 -4.04 -6.91 26.88
CA GLY A 226 -4.06 -6.51 28.29
C GLY A 226 -2.99 -5.48 28.62
N GLN A 227 -2.78 -5.26 29.91
CA GLN A 227 -1.83 -4.24 30.38
C GLN A 227 -0.37 -4.56 30.04
N ASP A 228 0.00 -5.85 29.89
CA ASP A 228 1.37 -6.34 29.68
C ASP A 228 1.44 -7.53 28.71
N TYR A 229 0.33 -7.88 28.02
CA TYR A 229 0.28 -9.00 27.10
C TYR A 229 -0.57 -8.72 25.85
N VAL A 230 -0.31 -9.51 24.82
CA VAL A 230 -1.11 -9.59 23.59
C VAL A 230 -1.41 -11.07 23.30
N GLU A 231 -2.65 -11.40 22.98
CA GLU A 231 -3.03 -12.74 22.53
C GLU A 231 -3.62 -12.66 21.13
N ALA A 232 -3.14 -13.51 20.23
CA ALA A 232 -3.63 -13.60 18.86
C ALA A 232 -4.30 -14.95 18.60
N GLU A 233 -5.49 -14.93 17.97
CA GLU A 233 -6.29 -16.10 17.63
C GLU A 233 -7.03 -15.90 16.31
N PRO A 234 -6.89 -16.79 15.30
CA PRO A 234 -7.66 -16.71 14.08
C PRO A 234 -9.11 -17.16 14.33
N LEU A 235 -10.07 -16.53 13.65
CA LEU A 235 -11.49 -16.82 13.80
C LEU A 235 -11.93 -18.06 13.02
N ASN A 236 -11.27 -18.36 11.92
CA ASN A 236 -11.51 -19.59 11.17
C ASN A 236 -10.96 -20.80 11.91
N PRO A 237 -11.77 -21.86 12.17
CA PRO A 237 -11.35 -23.04 12.92
C PRO A 237 -10.23 -23.86 12.23
N GLU A 238 -10.05 -23.73 10.92
CA GLU A 238 -8.98 -24.39 10.16
C GLU A 238 -7.62 -23.73 10.33
N LEU A 239 -7.59 -22.50 10.87
CA LEU A 239 -6.37 -21.72 11.04
C LEU A 239 -5.89 -21.77 12.50
N ARG A 240 -4.59 -21.58 12.70
CA ARG A 240 -3.98 -21.46 14.03
C ARG A 240 -2.83 -20.45 14.02
N CYS A 241 -2.71 -19.69 15.07
CA CYS A 241 -1.49 -18.97 15.39
C CYS A 241 -0.50 -19.93 16.07
N THR A 242 0.76 -19.81 15.72
CA THR A 242 1.87 -20.52 16.35
C THR A 242 2.93 -19.50 16.76
N PRO A 243 3.82 -19.81 17.72
CA PRO A 243 4.90 -18.91 18.08
C PRO A 243 5.72 -18.46 16.87
N LEU A 244 5.98 -19.38 15.92
CA LEU A 244 6.72 -19.06 14.70
C LEU A 244 5.94 -18.13 13.77
N SER A 245 4.67 -18.42 13.48
CA SER A 245 3.88 -17.57 12.57
C SER A 245 3.65 -16.17 13.11
N VAL A 246 3.49 -16.02 14.44
CA VAL A 246 3.39 -14.73 15.11
C VAL A 246 4.72 -13.98 15.10
N ALA A 247 5.85 -14.68 15.31
CA ALA A 247 7.17 -14.06 15.20
C ALA A 247 7.45 -13.57 13.77
N VAL A 248 7.09 -14.34 12.75
CA VAL A 248 7.21 -13.94 11.34
C VAL A 248 6.38 -12.68 11.06
N GLN A 249 5.13 -12.62 11.55
CA GLN A 249 4.31 -11.41 11.39
C GLN A 249 4.90 -10.20 12.14
N ALA A 250 5.47 -10.41 13.32
CA ALA A 250 6.11 -9.33 14.08
C ALA A 250 7.33 -8.73 13.35
N LEU A 251 8.00 -9.51 12.49
CA LEU A 251 9.15 -9.09 11.69
C LEU A 251 8.76 -8.51 10.32
N HIS A 252 7.51 -8.67 9.90
CA HIS A 252 7.03 -8.25 8.59
C HIS A 252 7.17 -6.73 8.42
N GLU A 253 7.80 -6.28 7.32
CA GLU A 253 7.99 -4.87 6.94
C GLU A 253 8.78 -4.02 7.95
N ASN A 254 9.57 -4.62 8.81
CA ASN A 254 10.42 -3.89 9.76
C ASN A 254 11.85 -3.75 9.24
N ALA A 255 12.39 -2.54 9.31
CA ALA A 255 13.80 -2.25 9.01
C ALA A 255 14.76 -2.85 10.04
N SER A 256 14.30 -3.05 11.27
CA SER A 256 15.04 -3.69 12.35
C SER A 256 14.28 -4.92 12.86
N PRO A 257 14.96 -6.02 13.19
CA PRO A 257 14.31 -7.21 13.72
C PRO A 257 13.74 -7.03 15.13
N VAL A 258 14.15 -6.01 15.86
CA VAL A 258 13.80 -5.83 17.27
C VAL A 258 13.27 -4.44 17.64
N LEU A 259 13.46 -3.44 16.77
CA LEU A 259 12.99 -2.07 17.01
C LEU A 259 12.01 -1.68 15.90
N ARG A 260 10.81 -1.28 16.27
CA ARG A 260 9.83 -0.76 15.36
C ARG A 260 9.53 0.70 15.69
N TYR A 261 9.82 1.57 14.72
CA TYR A 261 9.63 3.01 14.84
C TYR A 261 8.20 3.37 14.44
N GLU A 262 7.55 4.08 15.35
CA GLU A 262 6.15 4.51 15.20
C GLU A 262 6.03 6.00 15.54
N PRO A 263 4.97 6.71 15.15
CA PRO A 263 4.76 8.07 15.59
C PRO A 263 4.82 8.20 17.12
N GLY A 264 5.71 9.07 17.60
CA GLY A 264 5.90 9.32 19.02
C GLY A 264 6.76 8.31 19.81
N GLY A 265 7.34 7.28 19.16
CA GLY A 265 8.22 6.36 19.89
C GLY A 265 8.68 5.12 19.16
N VAL A 266 9.20 4.18 19.92
CA VAL A 266 9.75 2.91 19.42
C VAL A 266 9.24 1.76 20.27
N VAL A 267 8.73 0.73 19.60
CA VAL A 267 8.44 -0.56 20.23
C VAL A 267 9.71 -1.41 20.23
N ASP A 268 10.19 -1.77 21.41
CA ASP A 268 11.30 -2.68 21.59
C ASP A 268 10.80 -4.09 21.90
N THR A 269 11.19 -5.05 21.08
CA THR A 269 10.75 -6.44 21.16
C THR A 269 11.84 -7.41 21.59
N ARG A 270 13.02 -6.92 22.03
CA ARG A 270 14.17 -7.76 22.42
C ARG A 270 13.84 -8.74 23.54
N GLU A 271 13.01 -8.32 24.49
CA GLU A 271 12.60 -9.13 25.63
C GLU A 271 11.27 -9.86 25.42
N CYS A 272 10.71 -9.80 24.19
CA CYS A 272 9.45 -10.45 23.90
C CYS A 272 9.55 -11.97 24.03
N GLN A 273 8.56 -12.54 24.70
CA GLN A 273 8.33 -13.98 24.76
C GLN A 273 7.04 -14.31 24.03
N ILE A 274 7.11 -15.27 23.13
CA ILE A 274 6.00 -15.71 22.29
C ILE A 274 5.69 -17.18 22.65
N GLN A 275 4.55 -17.43 23.27
CA GLN A 275 4.18 -18.73 23.81
C GLN A 275 2.82 -19.20 23.31
N ALA A 276 2.71 -20.46 22.90
CA ALA A 276 1.43 -21.08 22.64
C ALA A 276 0.69 -21.29 23.97
N ILE A 277 -0.54 -20.78 24.05
CA ILE A 277 -1.43 -20.98 25.22
C ILE A 277 -2.59 -21.92 24.93
N SER A 278 -2.77 -22.28 23.66
CA SER A 278 -3.62 -23.38 23.20
C SER A 278 -3.12 -23.85 21.82
N ASP A 279 -3.79 -24.83 21.22
CA ASP A 279 -3.49 -25.33 19.88
C ASP A 279 -3.62 -24.25 18.79
N ARG A 280 -4.34 -23.14 19.07
CA ARG A 280 -4.66 -22.10 18.07
C ARG A 280 -4.32 -20.69 18.53
N ARG A 281 -4.01 -20.48 19.80
CA ARG A 281 -3.79 -19.16 20.41
C ARG A 281 -2.37 -19.00 20.92
N VAL A 282 -1.81 -17.83 20.71
CA VAL A 282 -0.46 -17.44 21.13
C VAL A 282 -0.54 -16.20 21.99
N ARG A 283 0.21 -16.19 23.08
CA ARG A 283 0.41 -15.02 23.95
C ARG A 283 1.82 -14.46 23.77
N ILE A 284 1.91 -13.14 23.73
CA ILE A 284 3.13 -12.37 23.63
C ILE A 284 3.23 -11.47 24.86
N THR A 285 4.40 -11.43 25.49
CA THR A 285 4.74 -10.57 26.66
C THR A 285 6.12 -9.95 26.47
N GLY A 286 6.48 -8.96 27.31
CA GLY A 286 7.84 -8.42 27.37
C GLY A 286 8.13 -7.29 26.37
N MET A 287 7.11 -6.82 25.60
CA MET A 287 7.25 -5.65 24.73
C MET A 287 7.45 -4.37 25.57
N GLN A 288 8.30 -3.46 25.07
CA GLN A 288 8.58 -2.20 25.75
C GLN A 288 8.32 -1.02 24.80
N TRP A 289 8.07 0.16 25.36
CA TRP A 289 7.88 1.40 24.62
C TRP A 289 8.86 2.45 25.06
N GLU A 290 9.62 3.00 24.12
CA GLU A 290 10.52 4.13 24.32
C GLU A 290 9.93 5.36 23.64
N PRO A 291 9.46 6.37 24.40
CA PRO A 291 8.95 7.61 23.82
C PRO A 291 10.03 8.35 23.03
N LYS A 292 9.66 8.93 21.89
CA LYS A 292 10.50 9.80 21.05
C LYS A 292 9.71 11.07 20.68
N PRO A 293 10.39 12.14 20.23
CA PRO A 293 9.71 13.27 19.61
C PRO A 293 8.76 12.77 18.51
N TYR A 294 7.58 13.40 18.42
CA TYR A 294 6.58 12.98 17.46
C TYR A 294 6.96 13.43 16.06
N THR A 295 6.99 12.51 15.14
CA THR A 295 7.21 12.77 13.72
C THR A 295 6.12 12.13 12.86
N VAL A 296 5.86 12.73 11.71
CA VAL A 296 4.94 12.21 10.69
C VAL A 296 5.74 11.92 9.43
N LYS A 297 5.69 10.68 8.95
CA LYS A 297 6.24 10.33 7.64
C LYS A 297 5.38 10.98 6.57
N LEU A 298 6.05 11.65 5.62
CA LEU A 298 5.42 12.24 4.45
C LEU A 298 5.61 11.33 3.24
N GLU A 299 4.54 11.12 2.48
CA GLU A 299 4.56 10.40 1.22
C GLU A 299 3.99 11.28 0.11
N GLY A 300 4.74 11.46 -0.96
CA GLY A 300 4.35 12.39 -2.03
C GLY A 300 4.55 11.79 -3.41
N ALA A 301 3.56 12.02 -4.28
CA ALA A 301 3.61 11.63 -5.69
C ALA A 301 3.66 12.86 -6.59
N CYS A 302 4.54 12.82 -7.60
CA CYS A 302 4.55 13.78 -8.71
C CYS A 302 4.32 13.06 -10.03
N ARG A 303 3.88 13.81 -11.06
CA ARG A 303 3.67 13.26 -12.39
C ARG A 303 5.00 13.09 -13.11
N ALA A 304 5.31 11.86 -13.52
CA ALA A 304 6.54 11.52 -14.26
C ALA A 304 6.36 11.61 -15.79
N GLY A 305 5.11 11.72 -16.27
CA GLY A 305 4.76 11.81 -17.69
C GLY A 305 3.60 10.92 -18.08
N PHE A 306 3.62 10.47 -19.32
CA PHE A 306 2.63 9.57 -19.93
C PHE A 306 3.32 8.32 -20.45
N SER A 307 2.64 7.19 -20.40
CA SER A 307 3.24 5.93 -20.82
C SER A 307 2.34 5.17 -21.79
N ALA A 308 3.01 4.45 -22.69
CA ALA A 308 2.41 3.43 -23.54
C ALA A 308 3.30 2.18 -23.54
N ILE A 309 2.70 0.99 -23.66
CA ILE A 309 3.40 -0.29 -23.61
C ILE A 309 2.96 -1.21 -24.75
N THR A 310 3.87 -2.11 -25.16
CA THR A 310 3.54 -3.25 -26.01
C THR A 310 4.25 -4.50 -25.50
N PHE A 311 3.62 -5.65 -25.75
CA PHE A 311 4.14 -6.98 -25.43
C PHE A 311 4.50 -7.68 -26.73
N ALA A 312 5.73 -8.15 -26.85
CA ALA A 312 6.19 -8.96 -27.96
C ALA A 312 6.87 -10.21 -27.42
N ALA A 313 6.72 -11.33 -28.09
CA ALA A 313 7.36 -12.58 -27.68
C ALA A 313 8.04 -13.27 -28.87
N THR A 314 9.11 -14.00 -28.60
CA THR A 314 9.80 -14.79 -29.63
C THR A 314 10.26 -16.13 -29.10
N ARG A 315 10.29 -17.13 -29.98
CA ARG A 315 10.90 -18.46 -29.76
C ARG A 315 12.07 -18.72 -30.72
N ASP A 316 12.50 -17.73 -31.51
CA ASP A 316 13.63 -17.88 -32.40
C ASP A 316 14.93 -18.01 -31.59
N PRO A 317 15.60 -19.18 -31.59
CA PRO A 317 16.82 -19.39 -30.79
C PRO A 317 17.98 -18.52 -31.27
N GLY A 318 18.04 -18.15 -32.56
CA GLY A 318 19.03 -17.26 -33.11
C GLY A 318 18.86 -15.83 -32.58
N LEU A 319 17.62 -15.36 -32.49
CA LEU A 319 17.30 -14.07 -31.90
C LEU A 319 17.55 -14.05 -30.38
N ILE A 320 17.08 -15.08 -29.67
CA ILE A 320 17.25 -15.19 -28.22
C ILE A 320 18.73 -15.19 -27.84
N GLY A 321 19.58 -15.92 -28.58
CA GLY A 321 21.03 -15.98 -28.35
C GLY A 321 21.77 -14.66 -28.54
N GLN A 322 21.17 -13.68 -29.20
CA GLN A 322 21.74 -12.36 -29.46
C GLN A 322 20.79 -11.22 -29.03
N ILE A 323 19.92 -11.48 -28.05
CA ILE A 323 18.83 -10.58 -27.69
C ILE A 323 19.32 -9.20 -27.26
N ASP A 324 20.41 -9.11 -26.51
CA ASP A 324 20.95 -7.84 -26.00
C ASP A 324 21.37 -6.92 -27.18
N SER A 325 22.14 -7.46 -28.15
CA SER A 325 22.58 -6.68 -29.33
C SER A 325 21.40 -6.28 -30.24
N PHE A 326 20.40 -7.16 -30.36
CA PHE A 326 19.18 -6.84 -31.10
C PHE A 326 18.42 -5.70 -30.43
N LEU A 327 18.26 -5.72 -29.12
CA LEU A 327 17.56 -4.64 -28.40
C LEU A 327 18.34 -3.32 -28.42
N ASP A 328 19.66 -3.35 -28.42
CA ASP A 328 20.48 -2.13 -28.61
C ASP A 328 20.27 -1.52 -30.00
N PHE A 329 20.17 -2.37 -31.03
CA PHE A 329 19.79 -1.91 -32.35
C PHE A 329 18.36 -1.32 -32.35
N VAL A 330 17.41 -1.95 -31.70
CA VAL A 330 16.01 -1.45 -31.58
C VAL A 330 16.01 -0.07 -30.92
N ARG A 331 16.75 0.13 -29.82
CA ARG A 331 16.86 1.44 -29.14
C ARG A 331 17.41 2.51 -30.07
N SER A 332 18.55 2.24 -30.72
CA SER A 332 19.22 3.22 -31.59
C SER A 332 18.38 3.54 -32.82
N SER A 333 17.81 2.53 -33.48
CA SER A 333 16.95 2.71 -34.65
C SER A 333 15.68 3.50 -34.32
N THR A 334 15.05 3.19 -33.17
CA THR A 334 13.87 3.92 -32.71
C THR A 334 14.20 5.36 -32.41
N SER A 335 15.34 5.63 -31.78
CA SER A 335 15.77 7.01 -31.47
C SER A 335 15.94 7.86 -32.76
N VAL A 336 16.53 7.31 -33.80
CA VAL A 336 16.65 7.98 -35.09
C VAL A 336 15.28 8.30 -35.71
N LYS A 337 14.34 7.34 -35.66
CA LYS A 337 13.00 7.51 -36.22
C LYS A 337 12.17 8.54 -35.42
N VAL A 338 12.29 8.55 -34.11
CA VAL A 338 11.58 9.50 -33.23
C VAL A 338 12.15 10.93 -33.44
N ALA A 339 13.47 11.06 -33.56
CA ALA A 339 14.09 12.35 -33.87
C ALA A 339 13.63 12.93 -35.23
N ALA A 340 13.38 12.07 -36.22
CA ALA A 340 12.84 12.48 -37.52
C ALA A 340 11.39 13.04 -37.43
N LEU A 341 10.66 12.77 -36.34
CA LEU A 341 9.37 13.41 -36.04
C LEU A 341 9.52 14.78 -35.35
N GLY A 342 10.75 15.26 -35.12
CA GLY A 342 11.01 16.51 -34.41
C GLY A 342 10.89 16.42 -32.89
N ILE A 343 10.86 15.21 -32.33
CA ILE A 343 10.76 14.97 -30.89
C ILE A 343 12.17 14.96 -30.28
N SER A 344 12.40 15.80 -29.26
CA SER A 344 13.68 15.87 -28.56
C SER A 344 13.96 14.58 -27.76
N ALA A 345 15.23 14.19 -27.69
CA ALA A 345 15.67 12.99 -26.95
C ALA A 345 15.37 13.08 -25.43
N GLU A 346 15.27 14.28 -24.90
CA GLU A 346 14.94 14.53 -23.48
C GLU A 346 13.44 14.44 -23.15
N ASP A 347 12.58 14.38 -24.16
CA ASP A 347 11.12 14.38 -23.99
C ASP A 347 10.53 12.98 -23.88
N TRP A 348 11.36 11.95 -24.07
CA TRP A 348 10.91 10.57 -24.01
C TRP A 348 12.04 9.60 -23.65
N ARG A 349 11.66 8.39 -23.22
CA ARG A 349 12.59 7.27 -22.99
C ARG A 349 11.94 5.95 -23.38
N LEU A 350 12.73 5.01 -23.93
CA LEU A 350 12.33 3.64 -24.23
C LEU A 350 12.97 2.68 -23.22
N VAL A 351 12.15 1.92 -22.53
CA VAL A 351 12.57 0.85 -21.63
C VAL A 351 12.19 -0.49 -22.24
N LEU A 352 13.17 -1.38 -22.40
CA LEU A 352 12.97 -2.74 -22.90
C LEU A 352 13.32 -3.73 -21.80
N ARG A 353 12.37 -4.59 -21.43
CA ARG A 353 12.56 -5.66 -20.42
C ARG A 353 12.33 -7.01 -21.08
N VAL A 354 13.22 -7.96 -20.83
CA VAL A 354 13.15 -9.33 -21.41
C VAL A 354 12.81 -10.32 -20.31
N TYR A 355 11.56 -10.67 -20.22
CA TYR A 355 11.10 -11.72 -19.31
C TYR A 355 11.40 -13.11 -19.90
N GLY A 356 11.80 -14.05 -19.04
CA GLY A 356 12.36 -15.33 -19.43
C GLY A 356 13.90 -15.37 -19.39
N ALA A 357 14.54 -14.17 -19.38
CA ALA A 357 15.98 -14.03 -19.23
C ALA A 357 16.32 -13.09 -18.06
N LYS A 358 16.51 -11.80 -18.31
CA LYS A 358 16.98 -10.81 -17.30
C LYS A 358 15.90 -9.83 -16.86
N GLY A 359 14.63 -10.10 -17.12
CA GLY A 359 13.53 -9.12 -16.94
C GLY A 359 13.27 -8.70 -15.49
N VAL A 360 13.59 -9.54 -14.52
CA VAL A 360 13.40 -9.28 -13.08
C VAL A 360 14.65 -8.68 -12.45
N MET A 361 15.79 -9.38 -12.56
CA MET A 361 17.03 -9.04 -11.87
C MET A 361 17.95 -8.12 -12.68
N GLY A 362 17.72 -7.95 -13.99
CA GLY A 362 18.59 -7.15 -14.87
C GLY A 362 20.03 -7.65 -14.84
N ALA A 363 20.98 -6.72 -14.59
CA ALA A 363 22.42 -7.04 -14.52
C ALA A 363 22.80 -7.93 -13.30
N TRP A 364 21.89 -8.10 -12.32
CA TRP A 364 22.09 -8.94 -11.13
C TRP A 364 21.61 -10.37 -11.32
N GLU A 365 21.16 -10.76 -12.52
CA GLU A 365 20.71 -12.13 -12.81
C GLU A 365 21.86 -13.12 -12.60
N PRO A 366 21.78 -14.05 -11.62
CA PRO A 366 22.87 -14.99 -11.32
C PRO A 366 23.04 -16.06 -12.40
N ASN A 367 21.99 -16.38 -13.18
CA ASN A 367 22.00 -17.37 -14.25
C ASN A 367 21.98 -16.70 -15.64
N ALA A 368 22.80 -15.66 -15.82
CA ALA A 368 22.80 -14.84 -17.03
C ALA A 368 23.10 -15.63 -18.32
N ASP A 369 23.79 -16.77 -18.23
CA ASP A 369 24.16 -17.65 -19.34
C ASP A 369 23.05 -18.64 -19.73
N PHE A 370 21.94 -18.69 -18.96
CA PHE A 370 20.82 -19.57 -19.29
C PHE A 370 20.10 -19.09 -20.54
N LEU A 371 20.01 -19.96 -21.56
CA LEU A 371 19.30 -19.68 -22.79
C LEU A 371 17.85 -20.21 -22.67
N PRO A 372 16.86 -19.31 -22.55
CA PRO A 372 15.45 -19.71 -22.42
C PRO A 372 14.90 -20.22 -23.75
N GLN A 373 13.83 -21.03 -23.66
CA GLN A 373 13.14 -21.55 -24.85
C GLN A 373 12.30 -20.48 -25.57
N GLU A 374 11.80 -19.50 -24.81
CA GLU A 374 11.06 -18.35 -25.31
C GLU A 374 11.27 -17.16 -24.38
N VAL A 375 11.13 -15.96 -24.91
CA VAL A 375 11.19 -14.71 -24.14
C VAL A 375 10.03 -13.80 -24.50
N SER A 376 9.56 -13.01 -23.51
CA SER A 376 8.66 -11.90 -23.74
C SER A 376 9.43 -10.58 -23.57
N ILE A 377 9.26 -9.67 -24.53
CA ILE A 377 9.83 -8.33 -24.51
C ILE A 377 8.70 -7.36 -24.20
N ILE A 378 8.81 -6.66 -23.08
CA ILE A 378 7.94 -5.53 -22.76
C ILE A 378 8.68 -4.27 -23.20
N ALA A 379 8.14 -3.58 -24.21
CA ALA A 379 8.59 -2.25 -24.58
C ALA A 379 7.66 -1.22 -23.92
N GLU A 380 8.22 -0.32 -23.13
CA GLU A 380 7.54 0.78 -22.47
C GLU A 380 8.17 2.09 -22.92
N VAL A 381 7.34 3.00 -23.43
CA VAL A 381 7.73 4.39 -23.67
C VAL A 381 7.11 5.27 -22.60
N VAL A 382 7.93 6.14 -22.01
CA VAL A 382 7.52 7.23 -21.14
C VAL A 382 7.87 8.54 -21.82
N ALA A 383 6.92 9.47 -21.89
CA ALA A 383 7.10 10.75 -22.56
C ALA A 383 6.34 11.89 -21.86
N LYS A 384 6.65 13.13 -22.22
CA LYS A 384 5.99 14.33 -21.68
C LYS A 384 4.50 14.43 -22.07
N THR A 385 4.09 13.80 -23.20
CA THR A 385 2.71 13.75 -23.66
C THR A 385 2.33 12.33 -24.06
N GLN A 386 1.03 12.00 -24.03
CA GLN A 386 0.52 10.70 -24.47
C GLN A 386 0.78 10.47 -25.96
N ASP A 387 0.58 11.49 -26.79
CA ASP A 387 0.81 11.41 -28.23
C ASP A 387 2.27 11.05 -28.56
N THR A 388 3.22 11.68 -27.86
CA THR A 388 4.65 11.35 -27.99
C THR A 388 4.94 9.92 -27.55
N ALA A 389 4.34 9.46 -26.44
CA ALA A 389 4.51 8.09 -25.97
C ALA A 389 3.98 7.08 -26.99
N ASN A 390 2.79 7.31 -27.54
CA ASN A 390 2.16 6.47 -28.56
C ASN A 390 2.97 6.42 -29.86
N ALA A 391 3.41 7.58 -30.35
CA ALA A 391 4.20 7.67 -31.58
C ALA A 391 5.54 6.92 -31.45
N ALA A 392 6.28 7.17 -30.36
CA ALA A 392 7.56 6.51 -30.12
C ALA A 392 7.40 5.00 -29.89
N LEU A 393 6.35 4.56 -29.19
CA LEU A 393 6.06 3.14 -28.98
C LEU A 393 5.74 2.44 -30.31
N SER A 394 4.91 3.05 -31.17
CA SER A 394 4.58 2.49 -32.48
C SER A 394 5.83 2.26 -33.32
N LEU A 395 6.77 3.22 -33.31
CA LEU A 395 8.05 3.09 -34.00
C LEU A 395 8.94 1.99 -33.38
N ALA A 396 8.96 1.87 -32.07
CA ALA A 396 9.69 0.80 -31.37
C ALA A 396 9.10 -0.57 -31.71
N ARG A 397 7.77 -0.72 -31.70
CA ARG A 397 7.06 -1.97 -32.05
C ARG A 397 7.34 -2.40 -33.48
N VAL A 398 7.25 -1.49 -34.44
CA VAL A 398 7.57 -1.79 -35.83
C VAL A 398 9.03 -2.19 -36.00
N THR A 399 9.94 -1.55 -35.27
CA THR A 399 11.36 -1.90 -35.25
C THR A 399 11.59 -3.29 -34.64
N LEU A 400 10.97 -3.62 -33.51
CA LEU A 400 11.00 -4.97 -32.92
C LEU A 400 10.54 -6.04 -33.91
N LEU A 401 9.42 -5.80 -34.60
CA LEU A 401 8.80 -6.79 -35.48
C LEU A 401 9.61 -7.06 -36.76
N HIS A 402 10.14 -6.00 -37.38
CA HIS A 402 10.67 -6.07 -38.76
C HIS A 402 12.19 -5.94 -38.86
N SER A 403 12.91 -5.63 -37.76
CA SER A 403 14.36 -5.52 -37.82
C SER A 403 15.04 -6.86 -38.12
N ASP A 404 16.11 -6.79 -38.88
CA ASP A 404 16.91 -7.95 -39.21
C ASP A 404 17.96 -8.25 -38.14
N PHE A 405 18.40 -9.50 -38.10
CA PHE A 405 19.46 -9.98 -37.20
C PHE A 405 20.25 -11.12 -37.87
N PRO A 406 21.52 -11.35 -37.52
CA PRO A 406 22.31 -12.43 -38.07
C PRO A 406 21.62 -13.80 -37.89
N GLY A 407 21.49 -14.55 -39.00
CA GLY A 407 20.85 -15.86 -38.99
C GLY A 407 19.32 -15.86 -39.10
N ARG A 408 18.69 -14.69 -39.30
CA ARG A 408 17.24 -14.62 -39.52
C ARG A 408 16.85 -15.36 -40.80
N MET A 409 15.94 -16.32 -40.68
CA MET A 409 15.48 -17.14 -41.81
C MET A 409 14.17 -16.70 -42.41
N CYS A 410 13.33 -16.01 -41.65
CA CYS A 410 12.02 -15.52 -42.08
C CYS A 410 12.06 -14.00 -42.28
N ARG A 411 11.48 -13.48 -43.36
CA ARG A 411 11.37 -12.04 -43.61
C ARG A 411 10.08 -11.41 -43.08
N GLU A 412 9.12 -12.24 -42.71
CA GLU A 412 7.95 -11.83 -41.94
C GLU A 412 8.36 -11.48 -40.50
N GLY A 413 7.45 -11.05 -39.66
CA GLY A 413 7.76 -10.76 -38.26
C GLY A 413 8.11 -12.00 -37.46
N ASN A 414 9.12 -11.95 -36.61
CA ASN A 414 9.52 -13.02 -35.70
C ASN A 414 8.97 -12.84 -34.29
N MET A 415 8.03 -11.91 -34.13
CA MET A 415 7.43 -11.59 -32.84
C MET A 415 5.96 -11.97 -32.83
N ALA A 416 5.51 -12.55 -31.71
CA ALA A 416 4.10 -12.75 -31.41
C ALA A 416 3.59 -11.57 -30.55
N PHE A 417 2.46 -10.99 -30.93
CA PHE A 417 1.77 -9.94 -30.17
C PHE A 417 0.46 -10.52 -29.63
N PRO A 418 0.28 -10.60 -28.30
CA PRO A 418 -0.90 -11.27 -27.71
C PRO A 418 -2.18 -10.43 -27.76
N PHE A 419 -2.07 -9.11 -28.05
CA PHE A 419 -3.19 -8.19 -28.01
C PHE A 419 -3.42 -7.50 -29.35
N SER A 420 -4.69 -7.15 -29.62
CA SER A 420 -5.10 -6.25 -30.70
C SER A 420 -6.09 -5.22 -30.14
N PRO A 421 -5.74 -3.90 -30.12
CA PRO A 421 -4.47 -3.33 -30.55
C PRO A 421 -3.28 -3.79 -29.72
N SER A 422 -2.09 -3.87 -30.33
CA SER A 422 -0.85 -4.30 -29.65
C SER A 422 -0.26 -3.21 -28.76
N ASP A 423 -0.48 -1.95 -29.13
CA ASP A 423 -0.02 -0.80 -28.38
C ASP A 423 -1.12 -0.38 -27.38
N ILE A 424 -0.76 -0.30 -26.11
CA ILE A 424 -1.69 -0.05 -25.00
C ILE A 424 -1.29 1.25 -24.32
N GLU A 425 -2.17 2.23 -24.32
CA GLU A 425 -2.02 3.44 -23.53
C GLU A 425 -2.19 3.13 -22.04
N ARG A 426 -1.21 3.60 -21.23
CA ARG A 426 -1.31 3.53 -19.77
C ARG A 426 -1.79 4.84 -19.15
N GLY A 427 -1.77 5.93 -19.92
CA GLY A 427 -2.10 7.26 -19.43
C GLY A 427 -1.00 7.86 -18.56
N GLU A 428 -1.38 8.69 -17.63
CA GLU A 428 -0.44 9.34 -16.70
C GLU A 428 0.25 8.32 -15.80
N ILE A 429 1.55 8.54 -15.63
CA ILE A 429 2.35 7.79 -14.67
C ILE A 429 2.97 8.74 -13.63
N TYR A 430 3.20 8.19 -12.47
CA TYR A 430 3.64 8.92 -11.29
C TYR A 430 4.91 8.32 -10.73
N GLU A 431 5.63 9.10 -9.92
CA GLU A 431 6.77 8.64 -9.14
C GLU A 431 6.69 9.20 -7.72
N PHE A 432 7.26 8.47 -6.76
CA PHE A 432 7.48 9.00 -5.42
C PHE A 432 8.70 9.90 -5.45
N PHE A 433 8.57 11.10 -4.90
CA PHE A 433 9.67 12.04 -4.77
C PHE A 433 10.01 12.35 -3.32
N LEU A 434 9.14 11.97 -2.39
CA LEU A 434 9.20 12.36 -0.99
C LEU A 434 9.40 11.12 -0.10
N GLN A 435 10.53 11.09 0.59
CA GLN A 435 10.88 10.07 1.58
C GLN A 435 11.46 10.79 2.82
N HIS A 436 10.56 11.48 3.53
CA HIS A 436 10.92 12.39 4.60
C HIS A 436 10.02 12.22 5.81
N VAL A 437 10.46 12.71 6.96
CA VAL A 437 9.64 12.90 8.17
C VAL A 437 9.56 14.37 8.51
N MET A 438 8.43 14.76 9.09
CA MET A 438 8.18 16.10 9.59
C MET A 438 8.02 16.07 11.11
N ASP A 439 8.75 16.96 11.80
CA ASP A 439 8.58 17.18 13.24
C ASP A 439 7.25 17.85 13.51
N VAL A 440 6.49 17.31 14.48
CA VAL A 440 5.14 17.76 14.80
C VAL A 440 4.98 17.91 16.30
N SER A 441 4.59 19.10 16.76
CA SER A 441 4.34 19.37 18.17
C SER A 441 2.95 18.94 18.65
N ASP A 442 1.93 19.04 17.78
CA ASP A 442 0.56 18.59 18.03
C ASP A 442 0.13 17.60 16.96
N PRO A 443 0.02 16.30 17.29
CA PRO A 443 -0.39 15.26 16.34
C PRO A 443 -1.72 15.50 15.64
N LEU A 444 -2.62 16.34 16.21
CA LEU A 444 -3.94 16.63 15.63
C LEU A 444 -3.89 17.76 14.60
N SER A 445 -2.86 18.62 14.62
CA SER A 445 -2.80 19.83 13.79
C SER A 445 -2.75 19.54 12.28
N LEU A 446 -2.26 18.36 11.88
CA LEU A 446 -2.10 17.95 10.49
C LEU A 446 -3.25 17.08 9.95
N PHE A 447 -4.18 16.69 10.81
CA PHE A 447 -5.21 15.71 10.50
C PHE A 447 -6.60 16.21 10.93
N PRO A 448 -7.18 17.15 10.17
CA PRO A 448 -8.54 17.64 10.44
C PRO A 448 -9.55 16.49 10.46
N ILE A 449 -10.54 16.60 11.33
CA ILE A 449 -11.60 15.59 11.46
C ILE A 449 -12.94 16.23 11.11
N GLU A 450 -13.59 15.71 10.11
CA GLU A 450 -14.96 16.07 9.74
C GLU A 450 -15.95 15.06 10.34
N TYR A 451 -17.09 15.53 10.83
CA TYR A 451 -18.13 14.66 11.40
C TYR A 451 -19.43 14.83 10.63
N GLU A 452 -20.08 13.69 10.39
CA GLU A 452 -21.43 13.67 9.82
C GLU A 452 -22.32 12.64 10.53
N VAL A 453 -23.62 12.84 10.47
CA VAL A 453 -24.63 11.87 10.89
C VAL A 453 -25.23 11.27 9.63
N VAL A 454 -25.08 9.98 9.54
CA VAL A 454 -25.55 9.17 8.39
C VAL A 454 -26.86 8.48 8.76
#